data_73c2dabb1ddf51b51ae3096d3c7e6beb
#
_entry.id   73c2dabb1ddf51b51ae3096d3c7e6beb
#
_cell.length_a   1.000
_cell.length_b   1.000
_cell.length_c   1.000
_cell.angle_alpha   90.00
_cell.angle_beta   90.00
_cell.angle_gamma   90.00
#
_symmetry.space_group_name_H-M   'P 1'
#
loop_
_entity.id
_entity.type
_entity.pdbx_description
1 polymer ?
#
loop_
_entity_poly.entity_id
_entity_poly.type
_entity_poly.pdbx_seq_one_letter_code
_entity_poly.pdbx_strand_id
1 'polypeptide(L)'
;MSYLRISANDGLYYEHDAPSGTDAPTFVFVNPVSGTAQQWQQDVGPALRDAGYGTLAYNFRGQPDSPFSPGTALNDTLIAGDLRLIIETLEIKRPVLVGLSIGGLFATQSHLAGLDVAGLVLINTLRQIGPRIAWINDAVVRVMEVGGPQLMGDMMTPLLWGPDWLAANRK
;
A
#
# COMPACT_ATOMS: atom_id res chain seq x y z
N MET A 1 5.97 6.11 16.05
CA MET A 1 6.26 6.11 14.59
C MET A 1 7.48 5.26 14.40
N SER A 2 7.36 4.25 13.59
CA SER A 2 8.47 3.32 13.33
C SER A 2 8.99 3.51 11.91
N TYR A 3 10.29 3.32 11.75
CA TYR A 3 10.97 3.59 10.49
C TYR A 3 12.05 2.54 10.24
N LEU A 4 11.94 1.85 9.11
CA LEU A 4 12.96 0.92 8.65
C LEU A 4 13.93 1.64 7.72
N ARG A 5 15.16 1.86 8.19
CA ARG A 5 16.22 2.45 7.37
C ARG A 5 16.79 1.39 6.43
N ILE A 6 16.81 1.70 5.13
CA ILE A 6 17.40 0.82 4.09
C ILE A 6 18.79 1.33 3.72
N SER A 7 18.94 2.66 3.56
CA SER A 7 20.21 3.31 3.27
C SER A 7 20.30 4.68 3.98
N ALA A 8 21.26 5.50 3.61
CA ALA A 8 21.35 6.86 4.14
C ALA A 8 20.14 7.73 3.76
N ASN A 9 19.55 7.50 2.57
CA ASN A 9 18.47 8.30 2.01
C ASN A 9 17.19 7.50 1.72
N ASP A 10 17.19 6.19 1.98
CA ASP A 10 16.07 5.31 1.68
C ASP A 10 15.52 4.69 2.95
N GLY A 11 14.21 4.60 3.04
CA GLY A 11 13.57 3.91 4.14
C GLY A 11 12.06 3.83 4.01
N LEU A 12 11.46 3.08 4.91
CA LEU A 12 10.03 2.80 4.93
C LEU A 12 9.45 3.23 6.28
N TYR A 13 8.46 4.09 6.24
CA TYR A 13 7.58 4.33 7.38
C TYR A 13 6.66 3.14 7.57
N TYR A 14 6.45 2.71 8.80
CA TYR A 14 5.49 1.65 9.11
C TYR A 14 4.85 1.79 10.48
N GLU A 15 3.71 1.14 10.64
CA GLU A 15 3.00 0.91 11.89
C GLU A 15 2.75 -0.58 12.04
N HIS A 16 3.14 -1.15 13.19
CA HIS A 16 3.06 -2.58 13.45
C HIS A 16 2.55 -2.84 14.85
N ASP A 17 1.56 -3.71 14.93
CA ASP A 17 1.06 -4.29 16.16
C ASP A 17 1.19 -5.82 16.06
N ALA A 18 1.89 -6.42 17.01
CA ALA A 18 2.07 -7.87 17.04
C ALA A 18 0.75 -8.58 17.35
N PRO A 19 0.54 -9.81 16.85
CA PRO A 19 -0.63 -10.59 17.20
C PRO A 19 -0.62 -10.99 18.68
N SER A 20 -1.78 -11.24 19.26
CA SER A 20 -1.94 -11.63 20.67
C SER A 20 -1.48 -13.06 20.98
N GLY A 21 -1.29 -13.89 19.95
CA GLY A 21 -0.82 -15.26 20.07
C GLY A 21 0.16 -15.65 18.96
N THR A 22 1.03 -16.62 19.26
CA THR A 22 2.12 -17.04 18.35
C THR A 22 1.63 -17.61 17.02
N ASP A 23 0.43 -18.15 16.98
CA ASP A 23 -0.16 -18.78 15.79
C ASP A 23 -1.11 -17.86 15.02
N ALA A 24 -1.46 -16.70 15.59
CA ALA A 24 -2.33 -15.75 14.90
C ALA A 24 -1.56 -15.05 13.74
N PRO A 25 -2.19 -14.89 12.56
CA PRO A 25 -1.56 -14.23 11.44
C PRO A 25 -1.45 -12.70 11.67
N THR A 26 -0.54 -12.10 10.92
CA THR A 26 -0.43 -10.63 10.80
C THR A 26 -0.91 -10.20 9.42
N PHE A 27 -1.88 -9.30 9.39
CA PHE A 27 -2.35 -8.67 8.16
C PHE A 27 -1.39 -7.57 7.75
N VAL A 28 -0.81 -7.73 6.57
CA VAL A 28 0.19 -6.80 5.99
C VAL A 28 -0.48 -6.02 4.88
N PHE A 29 -0.69 -4.73 5.10
CA PHE A 29 -1.40 -3.86 4.17
C PHE A 29 -0.45 -3.24 3.16
N VAL A 30 -0.73 -3.48 1.88
CA VAL A 30 0.01 -2.95 0.75
C VAL A 30 -0.82 -1.88 0.05
N ASN A 31 -0.38 -0.64 0.15
CA ASN A 31 -1.13 0.55 -0.24
C ASN A 31 -1.50 0.62 -1.73
N PRO A 32 -2.61 1.29 -2.09
CA PRO A 32 -2.76 1.87 -3.42
C PRO A 32 -1.79 3.02 -3.62
N VAL A 33 -1.71 3.57 -4.84
CA VAL A 33 -0.81 4.69 -5.16
C VAL A 33 -0.98 5.88 -4.19
N SER A 34 -2.21 6.25 -3.89
CA SER A 34 -2.54 7.40 -3.02
C SER A 34 -2.85 7.04 -1.57
N GLY A 35 -2.67 5.77 -1.18
CA GLY A 35 -2.94 5.32 0.19
C GLY A 35 -1.80 5.58 1.15
N THR A 36 -2.09 5.48 2.43
CA THR A 36 -1.12 5.58 3.52
C THR A 36 -1.32 4.49 4.57
N ALA A 37 -0.26 4.17 5.31
CA ALA A 37 -0.30 3.23 6.43
C ALA A 37 -1.35 3.63 7.47
N GLN A 38 -1.46 4.93 7.76
CA GLN A 38 -2.38 5.48 8.75
C GLN A 38 -3.86 5.18 8.43
N GLN A 39 -4.24 5.23 7.15
CA GLN A 39 -5.63 4.91 6.74
C GLN A 39 -6.01 3.47 7.12
N TRP A 40 -5.15 2.50 6.83
CA TRP A 40 -5.39 1.11 7.22
C TRP A 40 -5.50 0.93 8.73
N GLN A 41 -4.62 1.57 9.46
CA GLN A 41 -4.58 1.48 10.92
C GLN A 41 -5.79 2.13 11.60
N GLN A 42 -6.38 3.14 10.98
CA GLN A 42 -7.59 3.81 11.48
C GLN A 42 -8.88 3.07 11.09
N ASP A 43 -8.96 2.58 9.85
CA ASP A 43 -10.22 2.07 9.29
C ASP A 43 -10.41 0.56 9.57
N VAL A 44 -9.36 -0.24 9.41
CA VAL A 44 -9.43 -1.71 9.49
C VAL A 44 -8.65 -2.26 10.68
N GLY A 45 -7.54 -1.63 11.02
CA GLY A 45 -6.62 -2.08 12.07
C GLY A 45 -7.29 -2.37 13.41
N PRO A 46 -8.16 -1.50 13.95
CA PRO A 46 -8.78 -1.73 15.26
C PRO A 46 -9.54 -3.06 15.34
N ALA A 47 -10.39 -3.35 14.36
CA ALA A 47 -11.18 -4.58 14.35
C ALA A 47 -10.32 -5.85 14.29
N LEU A 48 -9.21 -5.81 13.56
CA LEU A 48 -8.28 -6.94 13.49
C LEU A 48 -7.52 -7.14 14.80
N ARG A 49 -7.04 -6.07 15.42
CA ARG A 49 -6.36 -6.12 16.72
C ARG A 49 -7.29 -6.62 17.83
N ASP A 50 -8.53 -6.15 17.85
CA ASP A 50 -9.55 -6.61 18.80
C ASP A 50 -9.87 -8.09 18.64
N ALA A 51 -9.75 -8.63 17.42
CA ALA A 51 -9.85 -10.06 17.13
C ALA A 51 -8.56 -10.85 17.41
N GLY A 52 -7.50 -10.20 17.91
CA GLY A 52 -6.23 -10.83 18.29
C GLY A 52 -5.23 -11.03 17.15
N TYR A 53 -5.48 -10.47 15.96
CA TYR A 53 -4.56 -10.53 14.84
C TYR A 53 -3.48 -9.43 14.92
N GLY A 54 -2.31 -9.71 14.33
CA GLY A 54 -1.32 -8.67 14.10
C GLY A 54 -1.68 -7.80 12.91
N THR A 55 -1.17 -6.56 12.90
CA THR A 55 -1.30 -5.65 11.77
C THR A 55 0.05 -5.05 11.43
N LEU A 56 0.38 -4.95 10.15
CA LEU A 56 1.50 -4.20 9.61
C LEU A 56 1.00 -3.35 8.44
N ALA A 57 1.06 -2.04 8.58
CA ALA A 57 0.82 -1.11 7.49
C ALA A 57 2.09 -0.32 7.23
N TYR A 58 2.49 -0.15 5.97
CA TYR A 58 3.69 0.59 5.62
C TYR A 58 3.47 1.46 4.38
N ASN A 59 4.25 2.51 4.27
CA ASN A 59 4.32 3.34 3.09
C ASN A 59 5.50 2.86 2.24
N PHE A 60 5.26 2.48 0.98
CA PHE A 60 6.36 2.15 0.09
C PHE A 60 7.11 3.41 -0.35
N ARG A 61 8.33 3.27 -0.86
CA ARG A 61 9.17 4.40 -1.27
C ARG A 61 8.44 5.36 -2.20
N GLY A 62 8.53 6.66 -1.92
CA GLY A 62 7.82 7.72 -2.64
C GLY A 62 6.46 8.05 -2.07
N GLN A 63 5.90 7.26 -1.15
CA GLN A 63 4.75 7.65 -0.35
C GLN A 63 5.18 8.49 0.86
N PRO A 64 4.24 9.15 1.58
CA PRO A 64 4.56 9.99 2.74
C PRO A 64 5.49 9.28 3.73
N ASP A 65 6.47 9.99 4.25
CA ASP A 65 7.43 9.52 5.25
C ASP A 65 8.31 8.32 4.83
N SER A 66 8.28 7.93 3.54
CA SER A 66 9.11 6.88 2.96
C SER A 66 9.99 7.44 1.84
N PRO A 67 11.10 8.11 2.19
CA PRO A 67 12.00 8.71 1.22
C PRO A 67 12.76 7.67 0.40
N PHE A 68 13.28 8.12 -0.73
CA PHE A 68 14.16 7.34 -1.60
C PHE A 68 15.23 8.22 -2.25
N SER A 69 16.36 7.61 -2.60
CA SER A 69 17.49 8.30 -3.20
C SER A 69 17.15 8.88 -4.57
N PRO A 70 17.59 10.10 -4.91
CA PRO A 70 17.43 10.67 -6.24
C PRO A 70 17.97 9.71 -7.32
N GLY A 71 17.22 9.57 -8.40
CA GLY A 71 17.58 8.68 -9.53
C GLY A 71 17.20 7.20 -9.33
N THR A 72 16.66 6.82 -8.18
CA THR A 72 16.12 5.47 -7.97
C THR A 72 14.92 5.25 -8.89
N ALA A 73 14.99 4.21 -9.72
CA ALA A 73 13.82 3.77 -10.49
C ALA A 73 12.84 3.03 -9.58
N LEU A 74 11.74 3.68 -9.21
CA LEU A 74 10.65 3.04 -8.49
C LEU A 74 9.91 2.11 -9.45
N ASN A 75 10.17 0.83 -9.35
CA ASN A 75 9.53 -0.21 -10.15
C ASN A 75 8.93 -1.30 -9.26
N ASP A 76 8.19 -2.19 -9.86
CA ASP A 76 7.47 -3.27 -9.19
C ASP A 76 8.42 -4.23 -8.44
N THR A 77 9.56 -4.55 -9.02
CA THR A 77 10.57 -5.42 -8.40
C THR A 77 11.14 -4.81 -7.12
N LEU A 78 11.45 -3.50 -7.16
CA LEU A 78 11.95 -2.78 -5.99
C LEU A 78 10.90 -2.75 -4.85
N ILE A 79 9.66 -2.39 -5.18
CA ILE A 79 8.59 -2.29 -4.18
C ILE A 79 8.23 -3.67 -3.60
N ALA A 80 8.19 -4.71 -4.43
CA ALA A 80 7.99 -6.08 -3.96
C ALA A 80 9.17 -6.57 -3.09
N GLY A 81 10.39 -6.16 -3.41
CA GLY A 81 11.58 -6.42 -2.58
C GLY A 81 11.51 -5.72 -1.22
N ASP A 82 11.04 -4.48 -1.18
CA ASP A 82 10.83 -3.74 0.06
C ASP A 82 9.76 -4.38 0.96
N LEU A 83 8.68 -4.89 0.37
CA LEU A 83 7.66 -5.65 1.10
C LEU A 83 8.25 -6.90 1.76
N ARG A 84 9.07 -7.64 1.03
CA ARG A 84 9.80 -8.79 1.60
C ARG A 84 10.73 -8.35 2.73
N LEU A 85 11.54 -7.32 2.49
CA LEU A 85 12.51 -6.81 3.46
C LEU A 85 11.86 -6.43 4.79
N ILE A 86 10.74 -5.70 4.77
CA ILE A 86 10.08 -5.28 6.00
C ILE A 86 9.46 -6.47 6.76
N ILE A 87 8.88 -7.46 6.05
CA ILE A 87 8.34 -8.67 6.63
C ILE A 87 9.44 -9.49 7.32
N GLU A 88 10.58 -9.66 6.65
CA GLU A 88 11.72 -10.40 7.18
C GLU A 88 12.37 -9.67 8.37
N THR A 89 12.53 -8.33 8.27
CA THR A 89 13.13 -7.51 9.34
C THR A 89 12.27 -7.50 10.62
N LEU A 90 10.96 -7.50 10.48
CA LEU A 90 10.03 -7.54 11.61
C LEU A 90 9.68 -8.98 12.04
N GLU A 91 10.31 -9.99 11.43
CA GLU A 91 10.10 -11.41 11.72
C GLU A 91 8.63 -11.85 11.70
N ILE A 92 7.85 -11.30 10.74
CA ILE A 92 6.42 -11.64 10.58
C ILE A 92 6.30 -13.09 10.09
N LYS A 93 5.85 -13.99 10.94
CA LYS A 93 5.87 -15.43 10.68
C LYS A 93 4.73 -15.94 9.81
N ARG A 94 3.55 -15.32 9.88
CA ARG A 94 2.34 -15.73 9.17
C ARG A 94 1.69 -14.52 8.49
N PRO A 95 2.33 -13.90 7.49
CA PRO A 95 1.79 -12.73 6.83
C PRO A 95 0.58 -13.10 5.97
N VAL A 96 -0.53 -12.36 6.13
CA VAL A 96 -1.64 -12.32 5.18
C VAL A 96 -1.51 -10.99 4.45
N LEU A 97 -1.13 -11.01 3.18
CA LEU A 97 -0.96 -9.79 2.40
C LEU A 97 -2.32 -9.26 1.94
N VAL A 98 -2.61 -8.01 2.25
CA VAL A 98 -3.83 -7.32 1.85
C VAL A 98 -3.45 -6.19 0.91
N GLY A 99 -3.65 -6.38 -0.38
CA GLY A 99 -3.27 -5.41 -1.40
C GLY A 99 -4.47 -4.73 -2.04
N LEU A 100 -4.47 -3.40 -2.05
CA LEU A 100 -5.48 -2.58 -2.71
C LEU A 100 -4.92 -1.99 -4.00
N SER A 101 -5.65 -2.14 -5.12
CA SER A 101 -5.25 -1.60 -6.43
C SER A 101 -3.85 -2.11 -6.85
N ILE A 102 -2.88 -1.22 -7.10
CA ILE A 102 -1.49 -1.59 -7.41
C ILE A 102 -0.81 -2.36 -6.27
N GLY A 103 -1.23 -2.13 -5.03
CA GLY A 103 -0.71 -2.86 -3.88
C GLY A 103 -0.95 -4.37 -3.97
N GLY A 104 -2.05 -4.79 -4.58
CA GLY A 104 -2.30 -6.20 -4.82
C GLY A 104 -1.38 -6.81 -5.89
N LEU A 105 -0.94 -6.02 -6.88
CA LEU A 105 0.10 -6.44 -7.83
C LEU A 105 1.42 -6.72 -7.09
N PHE A 106 1.87 -5.80 -6.25
CA PHE A 106 3.11 -5.95 -5.46
C PHE A 106 3.03 -7.15 -4.49
N ALA A 107 1.89 -7.31 -3.80
CA ALA A 107 1.65 -8.46 -2.93
C ALA A 107 1.74 -9.79 -3.69
N THR A 108 1.10 -9.86 -4.86
CA THR A 108 1.13 -11.05 -5.72
C THR A 108 2.53 -11.34 -6.24
N GLN A 109 3.26 -10.32 -6.70
CA GLN A 109 4.63 -10.48 -7.19
C GLN A 109 5.59 -10.95 -6.08
N SER A 110 5.45 -10.41 -4.86
CA SER A 110 6.26 -10.84 -3.72
C SER A 110 6.03 -12.31 -3.40
N HIS A 111 4.78 -12.78 -3.43
CA HIS A 111 4.45 -14.20 -3.24
C HIS A 111 5.03 -15.07 -4.37
N LEU A 112 4.84 -14.69 -5.62
CA LEU A 112 5.38 -15.43 -6.78
C LEU A 112 6.91 -15.45 -6.80
N ALA A 113 7.56 -14.44 -6.23
CA ALA A 113 9.02 -14.40 -6.01
C ALA A 113 9.47 -15.22 -4.78
N GLY A 114 8.58 -16.00 -4.17
CA GLY A 114 8.89 -16.95 -3.10
C GLY A 114 8.74 -16.38 -1.68
N LEU A 115 8.03 -15.27 -1.46
CA LEU A 115 7.63 -14.89 -0.11
C LEU A 115 6.56 -15.85 0.39
N ASP A 116 6.86 -16.54 1.51
CA ASP A 116 5.88 -17.41 2.16
C ASP A 116 4.78 -16.57 2.84
N VAL A 117 3.52 -16.86 2.52
CA VAL A 117 2.37 -16.12 3.02
C VAL A 117 1.28 -17.06 3.49
N ALA A 118 0.60 -16.69 4.57
CA ALA A 118 -0.57 -17.41 5.07
C ALA A 118 -1.82 -17.19 4.20
N GLY A 119 -1.84 -16.11 3.41
CA GLY A 119 -2.94 -15.81 2.50
C GLY A 119 -2.75 -14.52 1.72
N LEU A 120 -3.60 -14.33 0.70
CA LEU A 120 -3.68 -13.11 -0.12
C LEU A 120 -5.11 -12.61 -0.12
N VAL A 121 -5.29 -11.32 0.16
CA VAL A 121 -6.55 -10.58 0.01
C VAL A 121 -6.31 -9.50 -1.04
N LEU A 122 -6.94 -9.63 -2.18
CA LEU A 122 -6.74 -8.75 -3.33
C LEU A 122 -7.99 -7.91 -3.56
N ILE A 123 -7.89 -6.60 -3.32
CA ILE A 123 -9.01 -5.67 -3.38
C ILE A 123 -8.83 -4.78 -4.60
N ASN A 124 -9.78 -4.86 -5.56
CA ASN A 124 -9.77 -4.06 -6.79
C ASN A 124 -8.38 -4.00 -7.48
N THR A 125 -7.74 -5.16 -7.56
CA THR A 125 -6.33 -5.30 -8.01
C THR A 125 -6.23 -5.40 -9.51
N LEU A 126 -5.18 -4.79 -10.07
CA LEU A 126 -4.80 -4.96 -11.46
C LEU A 126 -4.10 -6.33 -11.65
N ARG A 127 -4.55 -7.11 -12.62
CA ARG A 127 -3.86 -8.33 -13.04
C ARG A 127 -2.62 -8.01 -13.89
N GLN A 128 -2.76 -7.03 -14.78
CA GLN A 128 -1.69 -6.56 -15.66
C GLN A 128 -2.00 -5.13 -16.12
N ILE A 129 -0.97 -4.39 -16.48
CA ILE A 129 -1.13 -3.08 -17.11
C ILE A 129 -1.37 -3.30 -18.60
N GLY A 130 -2.65 -3.27 -18.99
CA GLY A 130 -3.06 -3.31 -20.40
C GLY A 130 -3.09 -1.90 -21.03
N PRO A 131 -3.34 -1.79 -22.35
CA PRO A 131 -3.33 -0.50 -23.06
C PRO A 131 -4.24 0.57 -22.43
N ARG A 132 -5.44 0.18 -21.97
CA ARG A 132 -6.36 1.12 -21.29
C ARG A 132 -5.76 1.74 -20.04
N ILE A 133 -5.13 0.92 -19.19
CA ILE A 133 -4.52 1.40 -17.93
C ILE A 133 -3.30 2.25 -18.24
N ALA A 134 -2.49 1.89 -19.24
CA ALA A 134 -1.36 2.72 -19.67
C ALA A 134 -1.84 4.12 -20.08
N TRP A 135 -2.89 4.23 -20.88
CA TRP A 135 -3.49 5.50 -21.28
C TRP A 135 -4.01 6.33 -20.09
N ILE A 136 -4.68 5.65 -19.12
CA ILE A 136 -5.17 6.30 -17.90
C ILE A 136 -3.98 6.82 -17.08
N ASN A 137 -2.93 6.03 -16.92
CA ASN A 137 -1.73 6.44 -16.18
C ASN A 137 -1.07 7.68 -16.81
N ASP A 138 -0.91 7.70 -18.13
CA ASP A 138 -0.38 8.86 -18.83
C ASP A 138 -1.26 10.11 -18.65
N ALA A 139 -2.58 9.94 -18.64
CA ALA A 139 -3.50 11.02 -18.37
C ALA A 139 -3.42 11.53 -16.93
N VAL A 140 -3.30 10.62 -15.96
CA VAL A 140 -3.12 10.94 -14.53
C VAL A 140 -1.85 11.76 -14.31
N VAL A 141 -0.73 11.38 -14.93
CA VAL A 141 0.52 12.13 -14.84
C VAL A 141 0.32 13.55 -15.38
N ARG A 142 -0.28 13.71 -16.57
CA ARG A 142 -0.55 15.04 -17.16
C ARG A 142 -1.48 15.91 -16.30
N VAL A 143 -2.50 15.29 -15.71
CA VAL A 143 -3.41 16.01 -14.79
C VAL A 143 -2.65 16.54 -13.58
N MET A 144 -1.75 15.74 -13.00
CA MET A 144 -0.89 16.16 -11.89
C MET A 144 0.07 17.29 -12.29
N GLU A 145 0.67 17.19 -13.48
CA GLU A 145 1.60 18.22 -13.98
C GLU A 145 0.90 19.57 -14.25
N VAL A 146 -0.33 19.55 -14.77
CA VAL A 146 -1.06 20.77 -15.18
C VAL A 146 -1.87 21.36 -14.05
N GLY A 147 -2.57 20.54 -13.27
CA GLY A 147 -3.53 20.99 -12.26
C GLY A 147 -3.21 20.58 -10.82
N GLY A 148 -2.12 19.86 -10.65
CA GLY A 148 -1.66 19.41 -9.33
C GLY A 148 -2.65 18.49 -8.59
N PRO A 149 -2.45 18.34 -7.26
CA PRO A 149 -3.27 17.46 -6.43
C PRO A 149 -4.75 17.86 -6.40
N GLN A 150 -5.07 19.15 -6.56
CA GLN A 150 -6.45 19.62 -6.53
C GLN A 150 -7.23 19.07 -7.73
N LEU A 151 -6.75 19.26 -8.95
CA LEU A 151 -7.41 18.76 -10.15
C LEU A 151 -7.49 17.24 -10.17
N MET A 152 -6.45 16.57 -9.67
CA MET A 152 -6.47 15.13 -9.50
C MET A 152 -7.58 14.67 -8.53
N GLY A 153 -7.71 15.33 -7.39
CA GLY A 153 -8.79 15.08 -6.43
C GLY A 153 -10.17 15.28 -7.05
N ASP A 154 -10.38 16.40 -7.74
CA ASP A 154 -11.66 16.72 -8.40
C ASP A 154 -12.07 15.68 -9.44
N MET A 155 -11.09 15.13 -10.18
CA MET A 155 -11.32 14.07 -11.16
C MET A 155 -11.59 12.70 -10.53
N MET A 156 -10.79 12.33 -9.53
CA MET A 156 -10.81 10.97 -8.98
C MET A 156 -11.90 10.78 -7.92
N THR A 157 -12.24 11.81 -7.15
CA THR A 157 -13.24 11.72 -6.08
C THR A 157 -14.56 11.14 -6.58
N PRO A 158 -15.19 11.61 -7.67
CA PRO A 158 -16.46 11.05 -8.15
C PRO A 158 -16.36 9.62 -8.69
N LEU A 159 -15.15 9.13 -8.96
CA LEU A 159 -14.91 7.74 -9.41
C LEU A 159 -14.69 6.77 -8.24
N LEU A 160 -14.23 7.28 -7.09
CA LEU A 160 -13.81 6.47 -5.96
C LEU A 160 -14.87 6.40 -4.84
N TRP A 161 -15.75 7.41 -4.73
CA TRP A 161 -16.71 7.51 -3.64
C TRP A 161 -18.14 7.30 -4.11
N GLY A 162 -18.95 6.72 -3.24
CA GLY A 162 -20.36 6.47 -3.53
C GLY A 162 -21.21 7.76 -3.57
N PRO A 163 -22.39 7.74 -4.24
CA PRO A 163 -23.20 8.93 -4.47
C PRO A 163 -23.66 9.62 -3.17
N ASP A 164 -23.98 8.88 -2.13
CA ASP A 164 -24.43 9.45 -0.85
C ASP A 164 -23.29 10.22 -0.15
N TRP A 165 -22.07 9.66 -0.18
CA TRP A 165 -20.90 10.35 0.35
C TRP A 165 -20.59 11.62 -0.46
N LEU A 166 -20.67 11.54 -1.79
CA LEU A 166 -20.44 12.68 -2.68
C LEU A 166 -21.46 13.79 -2.42
N ALA A 167 -22.74 13.45 -2.25
CA ALA A 167 -23.79 14.43 -1.95
C ALA A 167 -23.56 15.13 -0.60
N ALA A 168 -23.12 14.39 0.42
CA ALA A 168 -22.84 14.93 1.75
C ALA A 168 -21.57 15.76 1.85
N ASN A 169 -20.59 15.55 0.95
CA ASN A 169 -19.25 16.16 1.04
C ASN A 169 -18.91 17.13 -0.11
N ARG A 170 -19.82 17.34 -1.06
CA ARG A 170 -19.64 18.32 -2.14
C ARG A 170 -19.71 19.74 -1.56
N LYS A 171 -18.59 20.44 -1.57
CA LYS A 171 -18.50 21.86 -1.21
C LYS A 171 -18.70 22.74 -2.43
#